data_db2ca86d23eb53f9e5f8745101c37e4f
#
_entry.id   db2ca86d23eb53f9e5f8745101c37e4f
#
_cell.length_a   1.000
_cell.length_b   1.000
_cell.length_c   1.000
_cell.angle_alpha   90.00
_cell.angle_beta   90.00
_cell.angle_gamma   90.00
#
_symmetry.space_group_name_H-M   'P 1'
#
loop_
_entity.id
_entity.type
_entity.pdbx_description
1 polymer ?
#
loop_
_entity_poly.entity_id
_entity_poly.type
_entity_poly.pdbx_seq_one_letter_code
_entity_poly.pdbx_strand_id
1 'polypeptide(L)'
;LERYYTKEEIINMYLNKFDFLHNAVGIRSAAQSYFGKTPATLTTEEAAMLIGMCKNPSYYNPIRYPERTLERRNTVFRQMVKAGFMTEARCEELSAKPIVLHYTQLDHTDGIAPYFREYLRVTMMAKKPERSDYSKWQQQKYLDDSLAWETNPLYGWCNKNRKANGDPYNLYTDGLKVYTTI
;
A
#
# COMPACT_ATOMS: atom_id res chain seq x y z
N LEU A 1 -2.52 -15.26 18.67
CA LEU A 1 -3.38 -15.04 17.47
C LEU A 1 -4.22 -16.26 17.16
N GLU A 2 -3.68 -17.45 17.01
CA GLU A 2 -4.38 -18.71 16.67
C GLU A 2 -5.45 -19.13 17.68
N ARG A 3 -5.48 -18.54 18.87
CA ARG A 3 -6.55 -18.75 19.85
C ARG A 3 -7.86 -18.05 19.48
N TYR A 4 -7.80 -16.97 18.68
CA TYR A 4 -8.93 -16.08 18.35
C TYR A 4 -9.23 -16.01 16.87
N TYR A 5 -8.31 -16.46 16.02
CA TYR A 5 -8.40 -16.34 14.56
C TYR A 5 -7.99 -17.64 13.90
N THR A 6 -8.63 -17.99 12.82
CA THR A 6 -8.24 -19.10 11.96
C THR A 6 -6.94 -18.77 11.22
N LYS A 7 -6.23 -19.79 10.72
CA LYS A 7 -5.01 -19.59 9.91
C LYS A 7 -5.30 -18.75 8.67
N GLU A 8 -6.45 -18.93 8.03
CA GLU A 8 -6.87 -18.17 6.86
C GLU A 8 -7.07 -16.70 7.17
N GLU A 9 -7.73 -16.38 8.30
CA GLU A 9 -7.89 -14.99 8.74
C GLU A 9 -6.55 -14.33 9.07
N ILE A 10 -5.63 -15.06 9.70
CA ILE A 10 -4.29 -14.55 10.02
C ILE A 10 -3.51 -14.25 8.73
N ILE A 11 -3.54 -15.16 7.75
CA ILE A 11 -2.88 -14.96 6.45
C ILE A 11 -3.52 -13.77 5.71
N ASN A 12 -4.84 -13.66 5.72
CA ASN A 12 -5.55 -12.53 5.12
C ASN A 12 -5.15 -11.20 5.76
N MET A 13 -5.14 -11.12 7.09
CA MET A 13 -4.71 -9.92 7.80
C MET A 13 -3.27 -9.55 7.47
N TYR A 14 -2.37 -10.53 7.43
CA TYR A 14 -0.97 -10.34 7.09
C TYR A 14 -0.80 -9.80 5.66
N LEU A 15 -1.36 -10.48 4.67
CA LEU A 15 -1.24 -10.10 3.26
C LEU A 15 -1.88 -8.75 2.96
N ASN A 16 -2.95 -8.36 3.67
CA ASN A 16 -3.59 -7.06 3.50
C ASN A 16 -2.82 -5.90 4.15
N LYS A 17 -1.89 -6.18 5.05
CA LYS A 17 -1.06 -5.17 5.73
C LYS A 17 0.38 -5.12 5.22
N PHE A 18 0.82 -6.16 4.50
CA PHE A 18 2.20 -6.26 4.04
C PHE A 18 2.50 -5.21 2.96
N ASP A 19 3.65 -4.53 3.10
CA ASP A 19 4.14 -3.54 2.13
C ASP A 19 4.98 -4.25 1.05
N PHE A 20 4.42 -4.29 -0.17
CA PHE A 20 5.07 -4.85 -1.36
C PHE A 20 5.94 -3.82 -2.10
N LEU A 21 6.27 -2.70 -1.48
CA LEU A 21 6.95 -1.53 -2.07
C LEU A 21 6.11 -0.77 -3.12
N HIS A 22 6.67 0.34 -3.61
CA HIS A 22 6.07 1.15 -4.69
C HIS A 22 4.62 1.56 -4.40
N ASN A 23 4.32 1.93 -3.16
CA ASN A 23 2.98 2.27 -2.65
C ASN A 23 1.96 1.11 -2.69
N ALA A 24 2.42 -0.10 -2.97
CA ALA A 24 1.57 -1.28 -3.01
C ALA A 24 1.43 -1.93 -1.62
N VAL A 25 0.67 -1.30 -0.73
CA VAL A 25 0.32 -1.86 0.59
C VAL A 25 -0.86 -2.81 0.45
N GLY A 26 -0.66 -4.06 0.84
CA GLY A 26 -1.62 -5.15 0.72
C GLY A 26 -1.59 -5.85 -0.63
N ILE A 27 -1.99 -7.13 -0.59
CA ILE A 27 -1.95 -8.05 -1.75
C ILE A 27 -2.80 -7.56 -2.93
N ARG A 28 -3.90 -6.86 -2.66
CA ARG A 28 -4.77 -6.30 -3.71
C ARG A 28 -4.04 -5.20 -4.49
N SER A 29 -3.43 -4.26 -3.77
CA SER A 29 -2.64 -3.19 -4.38
C SER A 29 -1.42 -3.73 -5.12
N ALA A 30 -0.76 -4.76 -4.56
CA ALA A 30 0.36 -5.42 -5.21
C ALA A 30 -0.04 -6.12 -6.51
N ALA A 31 -1.14 -6.88 -6.53
CA ALA A 31 -1.65 -7.53 -7.73
C ALA A 31 -1.97 -6.50 -8.83
N GLN A 32 -2.59 -5.38 -8.45
CA GLN A 32 -2.89 -4.30 -9.38
C GLN A 32 -1.63 -3.61 -9.88
N SER A 33 -0.69 -3.27 -9.00
CA SER A 33 0.53 -2.54 -9.35
C SER A 33 1.48 -3.35 -10.22
N TYR A 34 1.74 -4.61 -9.87
CA TYR A 34 2.72 -5.43 -10.58
C TYR A 34 2.15 -6.14 -11.81
N PHE A 35 0.84 -6.42 -11.85
CA PHE A 35 0.23 -7.25 -12.90
C PHE A 35 -1.03 -6.65 -13.53
N GLY A 36 -1.56 -5.53 -13.03
CA GLY A 36 -2.82 -4.96 -13.49
C GLY A 36 -4.05 -5.85 -13.22
N LYS A 37 -3.95 -6.73 -12.22
CA LYS A 37 -4.94 -7.78 -11.92
C LYS A 37 -5.49 -7.67 -10.50
N THR A 38 -6.58 -8.39 -10.25
CA THR A 38 -7.07 -8.64 -8.89
C THR A 38 -6.42 -9.91 -8.32
N PRO A 39 -6.35 -10.09 -6.99
CA PRO A 39 -5.82 -11.33 -6.41
C PRO A 39 -6.47 -12.61 -6.93
N ALA A 40 -7.77 -12.56 -7.23
CA ALA A 40 -8.52 -13.71 -7.75
C ALA A 40 -8.15 -14.11 -9.20
N THR A 41 -7.57 -13.18 -9.96
CA THR A 41 -7.20 -13.38 -11.38
C THR A 41 -5.70 -13.56 -11.58
N LEU A 42 -4.92 -13.60 -10.52
CA LEU A 42 -3.49 -13.90 -10.59
C LEU A 42 -3.26 -15.33 -11.06
N THR A 43 -2.25 -15.52 -11.89
CA THR A 43 -1.76 -16.85 -12.20
C THR A 43 -0.94 -17.42 -11.04
N THR A 44 -0.68 -18.72 -11.06
CA THR A 44 0.12 -19.37 -10.01
C THR A 44 1.53 -18.75 -9.91
N GLU A 45 2.15 -18.42 -11.04
CA GLU A 45 3.48 -17.83 -11.09
C GLU A 45 3.50 -16.38 -10.53
N GLU A 46 2.46 -15.60 -10.80
CA GLU A 46 2.30 -14.24 -10.28
C GLU A 46 2.06 -14.24 -8.76
N ALA A 47 1.17 -15.10 -8.31
CA ALA A 47 0.89 -15.27 -6.89
C ALA A 47 2.15 -15.75 -6.13
N ALA A 48 2.88 -16.73 -6.67
CA ALA A 48 4.10 -17.24 -6.07
C ALA A 48 5.21 -16.18 -6.01
N MET A 49 5.27 -15.27 -7.00
CA MET A 49 6.21 -14.14 -6.97
C MET A 49 5.89 -13.20 -5.81
N LEU A 50 4.63 -12.79 -5.65
CA LEU A 50 4.23 -11.89 -4.55
C LEU A 50 4.48 -12.55 -3.17
N ILE A 51 4.13 -13.82 -3.00
CA ILE A 51 4.45 -14.57 -1.78
C ILE A 51 5.96 -14.68 -1.56
N GLY A 52 6.73 -14.83 -2.62
CA GLY A 52 8.19 -14.81 -2.57
C GLY A 52 8.74 -13.50 -2.01
N MET A 53 8.15 -12.36 -2.39
CA MET A 53 8.53 -11.02 -1.89
C MET A 53 8.27 -10.86 -0.38
N CYS A 54 7.31 -11.58 0.21
CA CYS A 54 7.01 -11.49 1.64
C CYS A 54 8.20 -11.83 2.55
N LYS A 55 9.24 -12.51 2.07
CA LYS A 55 10.46 -12.75 2.85
C LYS A 55 11.31 -11.48 3.05
N ASN A 56 11.49 -10.71 1.99
CA ASN A 56 12.21 -9.43 2.01
C ASN A 56 11.89 -8.69 0.69
N PRO A 57 10.93 -7.76 0.69
CA PRO A 57 10.46 -7.13 -0.55
C PRO A 57 11.55 -6.27 -1.23
N SER A 58 12.44 -5.64 -0.47
CA SER A 58 13.53 -4.85 -1.04
C SER A 58 14.57 -5.72 -1.74
N TYR A 59 14.89 -6.89 -1.17
CA TYR A 59 15.89 -7.81 -1.74
C TYR A 59 15.35 -8.61 -2.93
N TYR A 60 14.05 -8.95 -2.91
CA TYR A 60 13.34 -9.68 -3.95
C TYR A 60 12.42 -8.75 -4.77
N ASN A 61 12.88 -7.54 -5.04
CA ASN A 61 12.16 -6.57 -5.87
C ASN A 61 12.23 -6.97 -7.34
N PRO A 62 11.10 -7.29 -7.99
CA PRO A 62 11.10 -7.80 -9.36
C PRO A 62 11.54 -6.77 -10.40
N ILE A 63 11.43 -5.48 -10.08
CA ILE A 63 11.84 -4.37 -10.97
C ILE A 63 13.37 -4.17 -10.90
N ARG A 64 13.95 -4.25 -9.70
CA ARG A 64 15.39 -4.02 -9.50
C ARG A 64 16.23 -5.28 -9.63
N TYR A 65 15.69 -6.41 -9.21
CA TYR A 65 16.43 -7.67 -9.08
C TYR A 65 15.59 -8.85 -9.61
N PRO A 66 15.25 -8.86 -10.93
CA PRO A 66 14.36 -9.87 -11.51
C PRO A 66 14.89 -11.30 -11.34
N GLU A 67 16.20 -11.53 -11.46
CA GLU A 67 16.81 -12.86 -11.30
C GLU A 67 16.62 -13.40 -9.87
N ARG A 68 16.91 -12.60 -8.85
CA ARG A 68 16.69 -13.00 -7.46
C ARG A 68 15.23 -13.28 -7.16
N THR A 69 14.35 -12.48 -7.74
CA THR A 69 12.90 -12.66 -7.60
C THR A 69 12.43 -13.93 -8.28
N LEU A 70 13.01 -14.26 -9.46
CA LEU A 70 12.75 -15.52 -10.17
C LEU A 70 13.17 -16.73 -9.32
N GLU A 71 14.38 -16.73 -8.77
CA GLU A 71 14.86 -17.79 -7.88
C GLU A 71 13.98 -17.95 -6.65
N ARG A 72 13.55 -16.84 -6.07
CA ARG A 72 12.67 -16.84 -4.92
C ARG A 72 11.28 -17.37 -5.23
N ARG A 73 10.70 -16.98 -6.36
CA ARG A 73 9.46 -17.56 -6.89
C ARG A 73 9.58 -19.08 -7.03
N ASN A 74 10.65 -19.54 -7.67
CA ASN A 74 10.89 -20.97 -7.87
C ASN A 74 11.12 -21.70 -6.53
N THR A 75 11.63 -21.03 -5.51
CA THR A 75 11.68 -21.59 -4.14
C THR A 75 10.27 -21.77 -3.57
N VAL A 76 9.33 -20.87 -3.83
CA VAL A 76 7.92 -21.02 -3.43
C VAL A 76 7.32 -22.26 -4.11
N PHE A 77 7.55 -22.45 -5.41
CA PHE A 77 7.08 -23.67 -6.12
C PHE A 77 7.60 -24.95 -5.50
N ARG A 78 8.91 -25.03 -5.20
CA ARG A 78 9.48 -26.21 -4.51
C ARG A 78 8.83 -26.46 -3.14
N GLN A 79 8.47 -25.42 -2.40
CA GLN A 79 7.73 -25.60 -1.15
C GLN A 79 6.29 -26.10 -1.38
N MET A 80 5.64 -25.65 -2.46
CA MET A 80 4.33 -26.15 -2.85
C MET A 80 4.37 -27.64 -3.23
N VAL A 81 5.42 -28.07 -3.94
CA VAL A 81 5.64 -29.51 -4.25
C VAL A 81 5.84 -30.30 -2.96
N LYS A 82 6.72 -29.84 -2.07
CA LYS A 82 6.97 -30.49 -0.78
C LYS A 82 5.72 -30.60 0.08
N ALA A 83 4.82 -29.63 0.00
CA ALA A 83 3.55 -29.62 0.72
C ALA A 83 2.41 -30.37 0.00
N GLY A 84 2.67 -30.96 -1.18
CA GLY A 84 1.68 -31.73 -1.95
C GLY A 84 0.67 -30.88 -2.72
N PHE A 85 0.87 -29.55 -2.84
CA PHE A 85 -0.02 -28.66 -3.60
C PHE A 85 0.35 -28.55 -5.08
N MET A 86 1.47 -29.12 -5.52
CA MET A 86 1.95 -29.06 -6.89
C MET A 86 2.75 -30.30 -7.23
N THR A 87 2.66 -30.79 -8.46
CA THR A 87 3.50 -31.88 -8.98
C THR A 87 4.88 -31.34 -9.39
N GLU A 88 5.90 -32.21 -9.41
CA GLU A 88 7.26 -31.84 -9.84
C GLU A 88 7.26 -31.37 -11.30
N ALA A 89 6.57 -32.09 -12.19
CA ALA A 89 6.45 -31.70 -13.62
C ALA A 89 5.86 -30.30 -13.78
N ARG A 90 4.84 -29.95 -12.99
CA ARG A 90 4.26 -28.61 -13.03
C ARG A 90 5.21 -27.56 -12.46
N CYS A 91 5.97 -27.89 -11.44
CA CYS A 91 6.99 -27.01 -10.88
C CYS A 91 8.09 -26.69 -11.91
N GLU A 92 8.58 -27.69 -12.65
CA GLU A 92 9.57 -27.50 -13.70
C GLU A 92 9.03 -26.61 -14.82
N GLU A 93 7.81 -26.91 -15.31
CA GLU A 93 7.14 -26.11 -16.34
C GLU A 93 7.03 -24.63 -15.92
N LEU A 94 6.53 -24.35 -14.71
CA LEU A 94 6.34 -22.99 -14.22
C LEU A 94 7.66 -22.28 -13.89
N SER A 95 8.67 -23.04 -13.44
CA SER A 95 9.99 -22.51 -13.12
C SER A 95 10.73 -22.00 -14.36
N ALA A 96 10.50 -22.61 -15.52
CA ALA A 96 11.07 -22.19 -16.80
C ALA A 96 10.48 -20.88 -17.34
N LYS A 97 9.28 -20.49 -16.89
CA LYS A 97 8.63 -19.26 -17.36
C LYS A 97 9.32 -18.02 -16.78
N PRO A 98 9.55 -16.97 -17.59
CA PRO A 98 10.06 -15.69 -17.09
C PRO A 98 9.03 -15.00 -16.20
N ILE A 99 9.48 -14.01 -15.44
CA ILE A 99 8.57 -13.06 -14.77
C ILE A 99 8.17 -12.02 -15.81
N VAL A 100 6.87 -11.90 -16.06
CA VAL A 100 6.29 -10.87 -16.92
C VAL A 100 5.53 -9.89 -16.03
N LEU A 101 5.95 -8.65 -16.03
CA LEU A 101 5.31 -7.57 -15.25
C LEU A 101 4.51 -6.67 -16.17
N HIS A 102 3.34 -6.27 -15.71
CA HIS A 102 2.55 -5.16 -16.25
C HIS A 102 2.54 -4.02 -15.21
N TYR A 103 3.76 -3.56 -14.88
CA TYR A 103 3.96 -2.67 -13.76
C TYR A 103 3.37 -1.29 -14.03
N THR A 104 2.49 -0.87 -13.13
CA THR A 104 1.98 0.49 -13.06
C THR A 104 2.15 0.98 -11.63
N GLN A 105 2.91 2.05 -11.45
CA GLN A 105 3.06 2.63 -10.13
C GLN A 105 1.72 3.22 -9.70
N LEU A 106 1.21 2.74 -8.56
CA LEU A 106 0.03 3.33 -7.95
C LEU A 106 0.43 4.66 -7.33
N ASP A 107 -0.03 5.75 -7.91
CA ASP A 107 0.13 7.07 -7.33
C ASP A 107 -1.16 7.47 -6.60
N HIS A 108 -1.00 8.30 -5.55
CA HIS A 108 -2.13 8.93 -4.87
C HIS A 108 -2.93 9.85 -5.80
N THR A 109 -2.36 10.25 -6.93
CA THR A 109 -3.03 11.02 -7.98
C THR A 109 -3.90 10.17 -8.90
N ASP A 110 -3.70 8.84 -8.92
CA ASP A 110 -4.49 7.92 -9.75
C ASP A 110 -5.87 7.64 -9.13
N GLY A 111 -6.88 7.46 -9.98
CA GLY A 111 -8.26 7.09 -9.61
C GLY A 111 -9.25 8.25 -9.65
N ILE A 112 -10.43 8.07 -9.04
CA ILE A 112 -11.54 9.03 -9.09
C ILE A 112 -11.18 10.31 -8.33
N ALA A 113 -11.42 11.47 -8.97
CA ALA A 113 -11.26 12.81 -8.42
C ALA A 113 -9.89 13.09 -7.75
N PRO A 114 -8.74 12.95 -8.46
CA PRO A 114 -7.42 13.07 -7.86
C PRO A 114 -7.18 14.44 -7.23
N TYR A 115 -7.60 15.52 -7.86
CA TYR A 115 -7.48 16.88 -7.32
C TYR A 115 -8.26 17.09 -6.03
N PHE A 116 -9.45 16.50 -5.95
CA PHE A 116 -10.27 16.58 -4.74
C PHE A 116 -9.65 15.79 -3.60
N ARG A 117 -9.11 14.60 -3.87
CA ARG A 117 -8.39 13.81 -2.85
C ARG A 117 -7.15 14.53 -2.34
N GLU A 118 -6.41 15.17 -3.24
CA GLU A 118 -5.23 15.96 -2.85
C GLU A 118 -5.65 17.19 -2.03
N TYR A 119 -6.73 17.87 -2.40
CA TYR A 119 -7.29 18.95 -1.62
C TYR A 119 -7.68 18.48 -0.20
N LEU A 120 -8.37 17.34 -0.08
CA LEU A 120 -8.70 16.75 1.21
C LEU A 120 -7.45 16.41 2.02
N ARG A 121 -6.44 15.82 1.38
CA ARG A 121 -5.17 15.50 2.02
C ARG A 121 -4.51 16.75 2.61
N VAL A 122 -4.31 17.76 1.80
CA VAL A 122 -3.66 19.01 2.22
C VAL A 122 -4.45 19.67 3.34
N THR A 123 -5.77 19.72 3.21
CA THR A 123 -6.65 20.36 4.20
C THR A 123 -6.68 19.58 5.52
N MET A 124 -6.97 18.27 5.48
CA MET A 124 -7.18 17.48 6.70
C MET A 124 -5.88 17.16 7.45
N MET A 125 -4.75 17.05 6.74
CA MET A 125 -3.44 16.79 7.35
C MET A 125 -2.64 18.06 7.65
N ALA A 126 -3.21 19.25 7.43
CA ALA A 126 -2.56 20.51 7.73
C ALA A 126 -2.13 20.56 9.21
N LYS A 127 -0.94 21.09 9.45
CA LYS A 127 -0.43 21.34 10.80
C LYS A 127 -0.93 22.70 11.29
N LYS A 128 -0.87 22.92 12.60
CA LYS A 128 -1.11 24.25 13.16
C LYS A 128 -0.07 25.22 12.58
N PRO A 129 -0.52 26.33 11.95
CA PRO A 129 0.41 27.27 11.37
C PRO A 129 1.27 27.94 12.43
N GLU A 130 2.59 27.89 12.24
CA GLU A 130 3.54 28.65 13.07
C GLU A 130 4.23 29.69 12.20
N ARG A 131 4.44 30.90 12.72
CA ARG A 131 5.03 32.00 11.95
C ARG A 131 6.42 31.67 11.41
N SER A 132 7.16 30.79 12.09
CA SER A 132 8.47 30.28 11.68
C SER A 132 8.47 29.47 10.38
N ASP A 133 7.33 28.84 10.05
CA ASP A 133 7.19 27.99 8.86
C ASP A 133 6.98 28.79 7.57
N TYR A 134 6.80 30.10 7.68
CA TYR A 134 6.48 30.98 6.56
C TYR A 134 7.56 32.05 6.35
N SER A 135 7.97 32.21 5.11
CA SER A 135 8.86 33.29 4.71
C SER A 135 8.21 34.67 4.91
N LYS A 136 9.02 35.73 4.99
CA LYS A 136 8.51 37.10 5.19
C LYS A 136 7.47 37.53 4.14
N TRP A 137 7.63 37.11 2.89
CA TRP A 137 6.72 37.40 1.79
C TRP A 137 5.43 36.56 1.80
N GLN A 138 5.36 35.48 2.61
CA GLN A 138 4.19 34.62 2.75
C GLN A 138 3.26 35.02 3.89
N GLN A 139 3.30 36.27 4.30
CA GLN A 139 2.50 36.75 5.43
C GLN A 139 1.00 36.57 5.23
N GLN A 140 0.49 36.85 4.02
CA GLN A 140 -0.92 36.66 3.72
C GLN A 140 -1.30 35.18 3.85
N LYS A 141 -0.50 34.30 3.30
CA LYS A 141 -0.72 32.85 3.41
C LYS A 141 -0.76 32.38 4.87
N TYR A 142 0.15 32.89 5.71
CA TYR A 142 0.13 32.58 7.15
C TYR A 142 -1.17 33.02 7.82
N LEU A 143 -1.70 34.20 7.48
CA LEU A 143 -2.96 34.70 8.02
C LEU A 143 -4.16 33.85 7.54
N ASP A 144 -4.18 33.49 6.27
CA ASP A 144 -5.24 32.68 5.68
C ASP A 144 -5.24 31.26 6.29
N ASP A 145 -4.06 30.63 6.42
CA ASP A 145 -3.91 29.32 7.04
C ASP A 145 -4.26 29.35 8.54
N SER A 146 -3.92 30.43 9.25
CA SER A 146 -4.29 30.62 10.65
C SER A 146 -5.79 30.79 10.84
N LEU A 147 -6.43 31.56 9.97
CA LEU A 147 -7.88 31.70 9.96
C LEU A 147 -8.57 30.38 9.62
N ALA A 148 -8.05 29.66 8.63
CA ALA A 148 -8.58 28.35 8.26
C ALA A 148 -8.43 27.33 9.41
N TRP A 149 -7.32 27.38 10.13
CA TRP A 149 -7.13 26.53 11.31
C TRP A 149 -8.21 26.77 12.37
N GLU A 150 -8.61 28.00 12.62
CA GLU A 150 -9.60 28.34 13.64
C GLU A 150 -11.05 28.13 13.18
N THR A 151 -11.34 28.45 11.92
CA THR A 151 -12.73 28.53 11.43
C THR A 151 -13.17 27.33 10.61
N ASN A 152 -12.25 26.63 9.92
CA ASN A 152 -12.59 25.48 9.10
C ASN A 152 -12.44 24.16 9.90
N PRO A 153 -13.52 23.44 10.19
CA PRO A 153 -13.45 22.21 10.99
C PRO A 153 -12.66 21.09 10.31
N LEU A 154 -12.53 21.10 8.97
CA LEU A 154 -11.75 20.11 8.22
C LEU A 154 -10.26 20.45 8.18
N TYR A 155 -9.89 21.74 8.31
CA TYR A 155 -8.50 22.15 8.24
C TYR A 155 -7.71 21.66 9.47
N GLY A 156 -6.74 20.77 9.23
CA GLY A 156 -5.95 20.13 10.27
C GLY A 156 -6.73 19.08 11.10
N TRP A 157 -7.85 18.56 10.60
CA TRP A 157 -8.68 17.61 11.34
C TRP A 157 -7.87 16.42 11.88
N CYS A 158 -6.98 15.84 11.10
CA CYS A 158 -6.13 14.71 11.50
C CYS A 158 -5.18 15.06 12.66
N ASN A 159 -4.75 16.33 12.76
CA ASN A 159 -3.86 16.82 13.81
C ASN A 159 -4.60 17.34 15.04
N LYS A 160 -5.81 17.86 14.87
CA LYS A 160 -6.69 18.31 15.96
C LYS A 160 -7.31 17.13 16.72
N ASN A 161 -7.59 16.03 16.00
CA ASN A 161 -8.15 14.85 16.59
C ASN A 161 -7.06 13.80 16.84
N ARG A 162 -7.14 13.12 17.97
CA ARG A 162 -6.14 12.14 18.40
C ARG A 162 -6.77 10.78 18.54
N LYS A 163 -5.99 9.74 18.19
CA LYS A 163 -6.32 8.36 18.49
C LYS A 163 -6.23 8.08 19.98
N ALA A 164 -6.77 6.96 20.43
CA ALA A 164 -6.71 6.55 21.83
C ALA A 164 -5.28 6.45 22.40
N ASN A 165 -4.28 6.21 21.54
CA ASN A 165 -2.86 6.18 21.89
C ASN A 165 -2.18 7.58 21.89
N GLY A 166 -2.93 8.66 21.63
CA GLY A 166 -2.43 10.03 21.57
C GLY A 166 -1.86 10.47 20.21
N ASP A 167 -1.68 9.56 19.25
CA ASP A 167 -1.16 9.90 17.93
C ASP A 167 -2.19 10.64 17.07
N PRO A 168 -1.76 11.49 16.12
CA PRO A 168 -2.65 12.08 15.13
C PRO A 168 -3.20 11.01 14.19
N TYR A 169 -4.36 11.27 13.60
CA TYR A 169 -4.88 10.44 12.53
C TYR A 169 -4.07 10.62 11.24
N ASN A 170 -3.96 9.54 10.47
CA ASN A 170 -3.38 9.54 9.13
C ASN A 170 -4.45 9.16 8.11
N LEU A 171 -4.67 10.03 7.13
CA LEU A 171 -5.71 9.85 6.11
C LEU A 171 -5.54 8.55 5.29
N TYR A 172 -4.29 8.10 5.12
CA TYR A 172 -3.99 6.92 4.28
C TYR A 172 -3.96 5.60 5.04
N THR A 173 -3.60 5.62 6.33
CA THR A 173 -3.32 4.37 7.06
C THR A 173 -4.37 4.00 8.09
N ASP A 174 -5.21 4.94 8.51
CA ASP A 174 -6.13 4.74 9.63
C ASP A 174 -7.56 4.39 9.20
N GLY A 175 -7.78 4.11 7.90
CA GLY A 175 -9.06 3.62 7.38
C GLY A 175 -10.21 4.61 7.52
N LEU A 176 -9.92 5.91 7.47
CA LEU A 176 -10.93 6.98 7.57
C LEU A 176 -11.91 6.91 6.39
N LYS A 177 -13.18 7.08 6.68
CA LYS A 177 -14.25 7.21 5.67
C LYS A 177 -14.63 8.67 5.57
N VAL A 178 -14.46 9.26 4.39
CA VAL A 178 -14.84 10.63 4.09
C VAL A 178 -16.07 10.61 3.20
N TYR A 179 -17.19 11.13 3.72
CA TYR A 179 -18.44 11.24 2.97
C TYR A 179 -18.51 12.61 2.32
N THR A 180 -18.82 12.65 1.04
CA THR A 180 -18.88 13.87 0.25
C THR A 180 -20.22 13.93 -0.50
N THR A 181 -20.57 15.12 -0.97
CA THR A 181 -21.75 15.36 -1.82
C THR A 181 -21.43 15.30 -3.32
N ILE A 182 -20.20 14.95 -3.66
CA ILE A 182 -19.69 14.82 -5.03
C ILE A 182 -19.65 13.34 -5.39
#